data_1b9b36e2b027e6b3026440fbacedc412
#
_entry.id   1b9b36e2b027e6b3026440fbacedc412
#
_cell.length_a   1.000
_cell.length_b   1.000
_cell.length_c   1.000
_cell.angle_alpha   90.00
_cell.angle_beta   90.00
_cell.angle_gamma   90.00
#
_symmetry.space_group_name_H-M   'P 1'
#
loop_
_entity.id
_entity.type
_entity.pdbx_description
1 polymer ?
#
loop_
_entity_poly.entity_id
_entity_poly.type
_entity_poly.pdbx_seq_one_letter_code
_entity_poly.pdbx_strand_id
1 'polypeptide(L)'
;MGISVCLVGLGQFGAQFAELYRNHPMVDRLALCDLDAERLAKVAHGCAVAECYRSLDEVCRSDIEAVVLITQPWLHAEQAMQVLRAGKHVYSAVPPVYGPDGERLLEQLDALVNTVRQTGQLYMLGETTCYRAEVSYCRQRIAQGDFGQLTYGECEYWHDLDNPNSNLRQVDRARWGREWGPDKRGAIPMHYPTHATASMVDIMQTRVASVSALGYQRPDEDWFLRDAYWGNVFGNEVALYRMANGAVVRHTELRRVGHPGREGFRLFGTEGSFLWDEGGCRWGTREGVAAVDVNIAREPLPPALAANLGGHGGSHAYLVHEFVSACAEGRQPRIHVWQAARFMAPGIVAHQSALRGGEPLPVPDWGEPRA
;
A
#
# COMPACT_ATOMS: atom_id res chain seq x y z
N MET A 1 19.52 1.14 20.39
CA MET A 1 19.03 -0.10 21.02
C MET A 1 18.22 -0.84 19.99
N GLY A 2 18.29 -2.16 19.96
CA GLY A 2 17.42 -2.92 19.08
C GLY A 2 16.01 -3.02 19.65
N ILE A 3 15.09 -3.50 18.82
CA ILE A 3 13.67 -3.65 19.18
C ILE A 3 13.22 -5.10 19.09
N SER A 4 12.16 -5.44 19.82
CA SER A 4 11.45 -6.71 19.69
C SER A 4 10.29 -6.57 18.71
N VAL A 5 10.20 -7.50 17.74
CA VAL A 5 9.21 -7.49 16.66
C VAL A 5 8.44 -8.81 16.65
N CYS A 6 7.12 -8.74 16.45
CA CYS A 6 6.31 -9.92 16.15
C CYS A 6 5.69 -9.81 14.75
N LEU A 7 5.95 -10.78 13.88
CA LEU A 7 5.31 -10.91 12.57
C LEU A 7 4.04 -11.75 12.69
N VAL A 8 2.90 -11.15 12.38
CA VAL A 8 1.56 -11.74 12.47
C VAL A 8 0.99 -11.98 11.08
N GLY A 9 0.63 -13.23 10.78
CA GLY A 9 0.16 -13.67 9.47
C GLY A 9 1.31 -14.15 8.60
N LEU A 10 1.52 -15.47 8.58
CA LEU A 10 2.63 -16.14 7.90
C LEU A 10 2.18 -16.81 6.58
N GLY A 11 1.17 -16.23 5.94
CA GLY A 11 0.74 -16.64 4.61
C GLY A 11 1.83 -16.45 3.54
N GLN A 12 1.47 -16.68 2.28
CA GLN A 12 2.42 -16.60 1.15
C GLN A 12 3.21 -15.26 1.12
N PHE A 13 2.55 -14.15 1.44
CA PHE A 13 3.20 -12.83 1.46
C PHE A 13 3.97 -12.61 2.77
N GLY A 14 3.36 -12.87 3.93
CA GLY A 14 3.98 -12.61 5.23
C GLY A 14 5.25 -13.41 5.48
N ALA A 15 5.30 -14.66 5.07
CA ALA A 15 6.49 -15.50 5.23
C ALA A 15 7.76 -14.92 4.56
N GLN A 16 7.60 -14.09 3.50
CA GLN A 16 8.72 -13.45 2.82
C GLN A 16 9.42 -12.38 3.67
N PHE A 17 8.76 -11.86 4.70
CA PHE A 17 9.31 -10.84 5.58
C PHE A 17 10.08 -11.42 6.78
N ALA A 18 9.84 -12.67 7.16
CA ALA A 18 10.42 -13.26 8.37
C ALA A 18 11.96 -13.21 8.36
N GLU A 19 12.59 -13.57 7.23
CA GLU A 19 14.04 -13.52 7.08
C GLU A 19 14.60 -12.09 7.11
N LEU A 20 13.88 -11.14 6.52
CA LEU A 20 14.27 -9.72 6.49
C LEU A 20 14.28 -9.13 7.92
N TYR A 21 13.24 -9.38 8.72
CA TYR A 21 13.21 -8.95 10.12
C TYR A 21 14.29 -9.65 10.96
N ARG A 22 14.47 -10.97 10.76
CA ARG A 22 15.50 -11.72 11.48
C ARG A 22 16.91 -11.20 11.24
N ASN A 23 17.21 -10.82 9.99
CA ASN A 23 18.55 -10.37 9.61
C ASN A 23 18.77 -8.86 9.81
N HIS A 24 17.76 -8.12 10.26
CA HIS A 24 17.88 -6.69 10.49
C HIS A 24 18.74 -6.40 11.74
N PRO A 25 19.79 -5.57 11.64
CA PRO A 25 20.78 -5.37 12.73
C PRO A 25 20.20 -4.71 13.99
N MET A 26 19.03 -4.10 13.91
CA MET A 26 18.34 -3.46 15.04
C MET A 26 17.12 -4.27 15.51
N VAL A 27 16.96 -5.54 15.10
CA VAL A 27 15.96 -6.46 15.65
C VAL A 27 16.67 -7.41 16.60
N ASP A 28 16.51 -7.17 17.91
CA ASP A 28 17.14 -7.99 18.94
C ASP A 28 16.35 -9.28 19.20
N ARG A 29 15.04 -9.24 18.98
CA ARG A 29 14.13 -10.37 19.22
C ARG A 29 13.03 -10.41 18.15
N LEU A 30 12.92 -11.52 17.44
CA LEU A 30 11.85 -11.79 16.49
C LEU A 30 10.95 -12.89 17.04
N ALA A 31 9.65 -12.61 17.07
CA ALA A 31 8.58 -13.56 17.33
C ALA A 31 7.69 -13.74 16.09
N LEU A 32 7.01 -14.87 15.99
CA LEU A 32 6.08 -15.20 14.91
C LEU A 32 4.70 -15.51 15.47
N CYS A 33 3.65 -15.12 14.74
CA CYS A 33 2.27 -15.41 15.11
C CYS A 33 1.45 -15.83 13.89
N ASP A 34 0.77 -16.97 13.99
CA ASP A 34 -0.23 -17.40 13.01
C ASP A 34 -1.27 -18.30 13.69
N LEU A 35 -2.54 -18.22 13.26
CA LEU A 35 -3.62 -19.08 13.73
C LEU A 35 -3.42 -20.54 13.27
N ASP A 36 -2.76 -20.75 12.13
CA ASP A 36 -2.43 -22.05 11.56
C ASP A 36 -1.13 -22.57 12.21
N ALA A 37 -1.27 -23.62 13.03
CA ALA A 37 -0.17 -24.21 13.76
C ALA A 37 0.93 -24.82 12.88
N GLU A 38 0.54 -25.43 11.78
CA GLU A 38 1.49 -26.09 10.87
C GLU A 38 2.30 -25.04 10.12
N ARG A 39 1.63 -23.98 9.64
CA ARG A 39 2.28 -22.86 8.99
C ARG A 39 3.24 -22.13 9.93
N LEU A 40 2.81 -21.87 11.16
CA LEU A 40 3.63 -21.27 12.20
C LEU A 40 4.88 -22.08 12.46
N ALA A 41 4.74 -23.39 12.71
CA ALA A 41 5.87 -24.29 12.96
C ALA A 41 6.84 -24.37 11.77
N LYS A 42 6.31 -24.42 10.53
CA LYS A 42 7.12 -24.46 9.31
C LYS A 42 7.98 -23.19 9.15
N VAL A 43 7.38 -22.00 9.30
CA VAL A 43 8.11 -20.72 9.15
C VAL A 43 9.10 -20.54 10.31
N ALA A 44 8.69 -20.85 11.55
CA ALA A 44 9.54 -20.77 12.72
C ALA A 44 10.79 -21.66 12.58
N HIS A 45 10.63 -22.89 12.12
CA HIS A 45 11.76 -23.78 11.85
C HIS A 45 12.67 -23.25 10.73
N GLY A 46 12.07 -22.78 9.60
CA GLY A 46 12.83 -22.25 8.47
C GLY A 46 13.66 -21.00 8.79
N CYS A 47 13.16 -20.16 9.68
CA CYS A 47 13.83 -18.92 10.12
C CYS A 47 14.59 -19.09 11.45
N ALA A 48 14.60 -20.27 12.07
CA ALA A 48 15.18 -20.53 13.40
C ALA A 48 14.68 -19.53 14.48
N VAL A 49 13.35 -19.28 14.50
CA VAL A 49 12.68 -18.43 15.50
C VAL A 49 12.02 -19.35 16.53
N ALA A 50 12.36 -19.17 17.80
CA ALA A 50 11.81 -20.00 18.87
C ALA A 50 10.53 -19.43 19.50
N GLU A 51 10.36 -18.11 19.49
CA GLU A 51 9.22 -17.43 20.10
C GLU A 51 8.03 -17.40 19.15
N CYS A 52 6.93 -18.03 19.57
CA CYS A 52 5.74 -18.19 18.75
C CYS A 52 4.46 -17.92 19.55
N TYR A 53 3.51 -17.22 18.93
CA TYR A 53 2.19 -16.94 19.47
C TYR A 53 1.10 -17.51 18.58
N ARG A 54 -0.03 -17.85 19.18
CA ARG A 54 -1.17 -18.50 18.50
C ARG A 54 -2.30 -17.52 18.20
N SER A 55 -2.25 -16.31 18.75
CA SER A 55 -3.24 -15.28 18.54
C SER A 55 -2.66 -13.87 18.67
N LEU A 56 -3.31 -12.90 18.05
CA LEU A 56 -2.97 -11.48 18.21
C LEU A 56 -3.15 -11.02 19.67
N ASP A 57 -4.12 -11.59 20.39
CA ASP A 57 -4.35 -11.30 21.81
C ASP A 57 -3.16 -11.69 22.69
N GLU A 58 -2.51 -12.82 22.39
CA GLU A 58 -1.28 -13.22 23.08
C GLU A 58 -0.16 -12.22 22.81
N VAL A 59 0.01 -11.80 21.53
CA VAL A 59 1.00 -10.78 21.17
C VAL A 59 0.71 -9.45 21.86
N CYS A 60 -0.55 -9.02 21.93
CA CYS A 60 -0.94 -7.78 22.61
C CYS A 60 -0.62 -7.82 24.14
N ARG A 61 -0.67 -8.99 24.78
CA ARG A 61 -0.33 -9.17 26.20
C ARG A 61 1.16 -9.40 26.48
N SER A 62 1.96 -9.67 25.46
CA SER A 62 3.40 -9.89 25.60
C SER A 62 4.17 -8.58 25.81
N ASP A 63 5.48 -8.67 25.98
CA ASP A 63 6.40 -7.54 26.07
C ASP A 63 7.02 -7.13 24.70
N ILE A 64 6.52 -7.67 23.60
CA ILE A 64 6.88 -7.25 22.24
C ILE A 64 6.58 -5.76 22.07
N GLU A 65 7.50 -5.01 21.45
CA GLU A 65 7.38 -3.55 21.25
C GLU A 65 6.68 -3.19 19.93
N ALA A 66 6.92 -3.95 18.86
CA ALA A 66 6.41 -3.67 17.53
C ALA A 66 5.77 -4.89 16.87
N VAL A 67 4.65 -4.69 16.20
CA VAL A 67 3.86 -5.74 15.54
C VAL A 67 3.70 -5.46 14.06
N VAL A 68 3.98 -6.48 13.26
CA VAL A 68 3.88 -6.47 11.81
C VAL A 68 2.65 -7.27 11.39
N LEU A 69 1.62 -6.61 10.90
CA LEU A 69 0.35 -7.22 10.48
C LEU A 69 0.36 -7.50 8.98
N ILE A 70 0.42 -8.78 8.59
CA ILE A 70 0.28 -9.25 7.21
C ILE A 70 -0.85 -10.29 7.16
N THR A 71 -2.01 -9.88 7.61
CA THR A 71 -3.22 -10.70 7.71
C THR A 71 -4.15 -10.43 6.51
N GLN A 72 -5.42 -10.83 6.60
CA GLN A 72 -6.42 -10.51 5.58
C GLN A 72 -6.73 -9.00 5.61
N PRO A 73 -6.86 -8.35 4.43
CA PRO A 73 -6.95 -6.90 4.34
C PRO A 73 -8.14 -6.28 5.09
N TRP A 74 -9.27 -6.98 5.20
CA TRP A 74 -10.44 -6.51 5.96
C TRP A 74 -10.25 -6.52 7.48
N LEU A 75 -9.16 -7.13 7.99
CA LEU A 75 -8.81 -7.14 9.41
C LEU A 75 -7.81 -6.04 9.79
N HIS A 76 -7.13 -5.43 8.84
CA HIS A 76 -5.97 -4.56 9.09
C HIS A 76 -6.29 -3.41 10.04
N ALA A 77 -7.37 -2.66 9.81
CA ALA A 77 -7.72 -1.51 10.65
C ALA A 77 -8.02 -1.91 12.10
N GLU A 78 -8.85 -2.92 12.30
CA GLU A 78 -9.25 -3.38 13.63
C GLU A 78 -8.07 -3.95 14.41
N GLN A 79 -7.26 -4.79 13.76
CA GLN A 79 -6.06 -5.36 14.36
C GLN A 79 -5.01 -4.29 14.67
N ALA A 80 -4.81 -3.32 13.77
CA ALA A 80 -3.88 -2.21 14.02
C ALA A 80 -4.33 -1.38 15.23
N MET A 81 -5.61 -1.02 15.33
CA MET A 81 -6.14 -0.30 16.48
C MET A 81 -6.03 -1.11 17.77
N GLN A 82 -6.23 -2.43 17.74
CA GLN A 82 -6.05 -3.31 18.89
C GLN A 82 -4.59 -3.27 19.38
N VAL A 83 -3.62 -3.41 18.49
CA VAL A 83 -2.18 -3.39 18.80
C VAL A 83 -1.74 -2.03 19.33
N LEU A 84 -2.18 -0.92 18.70
CA LEU A 84 -1.88 0.44 19.15
C LEU A 84 -2.40 0.68 20.58
N ARG A 85 -3.63 0.24 20.90
CA ARG A 85 -4.22 0.35 22.24
C ARG A 85 -3.50 -0.52 23.29
N ALA A 86 -2.83 -1.58 22.85
CA ALA A 86 -1.96 -2.39 23.71
C ALA A 86 -0.58 -1.75 23.94
N GLY A 87 -0.36 -0.51 23.46
CA GLY A 87 0.88 0.25 23.66
C GLY A 87 2.02 -0.19 22.75
N LYS A 88 1.75 -0.80 21.60
CA LYS A 88 2.75 -1.32 20.68
C LYS A 88 2.73 -0.57 19.34
N HIS A 89 3.90 -0.47 18.70
CA HIS A 89 4.03 0.07 17.35
C HIS A 89 3.47 -0.90 16.30
N VAL A 90 2.97 -0.39 15.19
CA VAL A 90 2.32 -1.18 14.13
C VAL A 90 2.90 -0.91 12.75
N TYR A 91 3.29 -1.98 12.07
CA TYR A 91 3.35 -2.03 10.61
C TYR A 91 2.13 -2.77 10.11
N SER A 92 1.39 -2.22 9.16
CA SER A 92 0.26 -2.88 8.51
C SER A 92 0.51 -3.04 7.02
N ALA A 93 0.31 -4.24 6.48
CA ALA A 93 0.28 -4.41 5.04
C ALA A 93 -0.87 -3.59 4.41
N VAL A 94 -0.81 -3.40 3.09
CA VAL A 94 -1.83 -2.70 2.31
C VAL A 94 -3.06 -3.56 2.01
N PRO A 95 -4.23 -2.93 1.86
CA PRO A 95 -4.55 -1.53 2.17
C PRO A 95 -4.81 -1.33 3.67
N PRO A 96 -4.82 -0.10 4.18
CA PRO A 96 -5.05 0.15 5.62
C PRO A 96 -6.48 -0.20 6.06
N VAL A 97 -7.45 -0.08 5.15
CA VAL A 97 -8.86 -0.45 5.30
C VAL A 97 -9.33 -1.16 4.03
N TYR A 98 -10.27 -2.10 4.14
CA TYR A 98 -10.76 -2.84 2.97
C TYR A 98 -12.15 -3.41 3.19
N GLY A 99 -13.04 -3.21 2.23
CA GLY A 99 -14.42 -3.71 2.27
C GLY A 99 -15.30 -3.07 1.19
N PRO A 100 -16.58 -3.45 1.12
CA PRO A 100 -17.51 -2.95 0.11
C PRO A 100 -18.07 -1.56 0.41
N ASP A 101 -18.17 -1.16 1.67
CA ASP A 101 -18.84 0.06 2.12
C ASP A 101 -17.83 1.20 2.27
N GLY A 102 -17.85 2.16 1.33
CA GLY A 102 -16.93 3.29 1.30
C GLY A 102 -17.09 4.25 2.49
N GLU A 103 -18.31 4.46 3.02
CA GLU A 103 -18.52 5.34 4.18
C GLU A 103 -17.87 4.71 5.41
N ARG A 104 -18.12 3.43 5.65
CA ARG A 104 -17.48 2.67 6.73
C ARG A 104 -15.95 2.66 6.61
N LEU A 105 -15.39 2.56 5.40
CA LEU A 105 -13.95 2.63 5.21
C LEU A 105 -13.37 3.99 5.60
N LEU A 106 -14.06 5.10 5.30
CA LEU A 106 -13.64 6.44 5.74
C LEU A 106 -13.74 6.58 7.25
N GLU A 107 -14.79 6.06 7.89
CA GLU A 107 -14.92 6.01 9.35
C GLU A 107 -13.79 5.19 10.01
N GLN A 108 -13.41 4.06 9.42
CA GLN A 108 -12.28 3.26 9.89
C GLN A 108 -10.94 3.99 9.77
N LEU A 109 -10.71 4.75 8.69
CA LEU A 109 -9.52 5.62 8.57
C LEU A 109 -9.50 6.70 9.66
N ASP A 110 -10.64 7.34 9.92
CA ASP A 110 -10.76 8.33 11.01
C ASP A 110 -10.45 7.69 12.38
N ALA A 111 -11.05 6.54 12.67
CA ALA A 111 -10.81 5.80 13.91
C ALA A 111 -9.34 5.39 14.06
N LEU A 112 -8.68 4.95 12.98
CA LEU A 112 -7.28 4.56 12.98
C LEU A 112 -6.37 5.76 13.26
N VAL A 113 -6.57 6.89 12.57
CA VAL A 113 -5.82 8.14 12.80
C VAL A 113 -6.01 8.62 14.24
N ASN A 114 -7.24 8.59 14.74
CA ASN A 114 -7.54 8.99 16.12
C ASN A 114 -6.91 8.06 17.15
N THR A 115 -6.86 6.74 16.88
CA THR A 115 -6.17 5.79 17.76
C THR A 115 -4.67 6.06 17.83
N VAL A 116 -4.00 6.36 16.71
CA VAL A 116 -2.59 6.77 16.70
C VAL A 116 -2.38 8.06 17.52
N ARG A 117 -3.25 9.07 17.34
CA ARG A 117 -3.19 10.32 18.12
C ARG A 117 -3.35 10.11 19.64
N GLN A 118 -4.23 9.20 20.04
CA GLN A 118 -4.53 8.91 21.44
C GLN A 118 -3.44 8.09 22.13
N THR A 119 -2.87 7.12 21.41
CA THR A 119 -1.87 6.21 21.99
C THR A 119 -0.44 6.74 21.90
N GLY A 120 -0.17 7.62 20.95
CA GLY A 120 1.20 8.08 20.64
C GLY A 120 2.09 7.00 20.02
N GLN A 121 1.54 5.82 19.74
CA GLN A 121 2.30 4.74 19.11
C GLN A 121 2.48 4.99 17.62
N LEU A 122 3.56 4.46 17.06
CA LEU A 122 3.85 4.59 15.62
C LEU A 122 3.00 3.61 14.81
N TYR A 123 2.49 4.10 13.69
CA TYR A 123 1.86 3.30 12.65
C TYR A 123 2.56 3.53 11.32
N MET A 124 2.91 2.46 10.63
CA MET A 124 3.44 2.50 9.26
C MET A 124 2.60 1.65 8.33
N LEU A 125 2.22 2.20 7.17
CA LEU A 125 1.64 1.41 6.08
C LEU A 125 2.75 0.81 5.23
N GLY A 126 2.65 -0.48 4.95
CA GLY A 126 3.60 -1.23 4.12
C GLY A 126 3.39 -1.05 2.62
N GLU A 127 3.32 0.20 2.14
CA GLU A 127 3.13 0.48 0.72
C GLU A 127 4.44 0.37 -0.05
N THR A 128 4.55 -0.67 -0.87
CA THR A 128 5.76 -1.03 -1.60
C THR A 128 6.16 0.00 -2.64
N THR A 129 5.19 0.69 -3.24
CA THR A 129 5.40 1.67 -4.30
C THR A 129 6.31 2.82 -3.86
N CYS A 130 6.16 3.31 -2.63
CA CYS A 130 6.98 4.41 -2.11
C CYS A 130 8.48 4.08 -2.03
N TYR A 131 8.84 2.79 -2.06
CA TYR A 131 10.22 2.31 -1.97
C TYR A 131 10.74 1.69 -3.27
N ARG A 132 10.02 1.85 -4.37
CA ARG A 132 10.54 1.50 -5.70
C ARG A 132 11.60 2.50 -6.15
N ALA A 133 12.56 2.04 -6.94
CA ALA A 133 13.64 2.88 -7.47
C ALA A 133 13.10 4.06 -8.27
N GLU A 134 12.03 3.85 -9.03
CA GLU A 134 11.35 4.84 -9.86
C GLU A 134 10.82 6.02 -9.03
N VAL A 135 10.21 5.72 -7.89
CA VAL A 135 9.68 6.73 -6.96
C VAL A 135 10.84 7.47 -6.27
N SER A 136 11.87 6.74 -5.83
CA SER A 136 13.06 7.34 -5.23
C SER A 136 13.78 8.29 -6.21
N TYR A 137 13.89 7.89 -7.47
CA TYR A 137 14.47 8.71 -8.55
C TYR A 137 13.67 10.02 -8.72
N CYS A 138 12.35 9.94 -8.83
CA CYS A 138 11.52 11.14 -8.99
C CYS A 138 11.63 12.08 -7.77
N ARG A 139 11.68 11.54 -6.55
CA ARG A 139 11.90 12.37 -5.34
C ARG A 139 13.21 13.13 -5.36
N GLN A 140 14.29 12.48 -5.74
CA GLN A 140 15.60 13.15 -5.89
C GLN A 140 15.55 14.26 -6.93
N ARG A 141 14.92 14.01 -8.08
CA ARG A 141 14.75 15.00 -9.14
C ARG A 141 13.91 16.21 -8.70
N ILE A 142 12.85 15.97 -7.88
CA ILE A 142 12.07 17.05 -7.30
C ILE A 142 12.90 17.89 -6.31
N ALA A 143 13.66 17.21 -5.43
CA ALA A 143 14.54 17.91 -4.49
C ALA A 143 15.61 18.74 -5.17
N GLN A 144 16.05 18.36 -6.38
CA GLN A 144 16.98 19.09 -7.24
C GLN A 144 16.32 20.21 -8.04
N GLY A 145 14.97 20.27 -8.07
CA GLY A 145 14.20 21.25 -8.85
C GLY A 145 14.05 20.89 -10.34
N ASP A 146 14.50 19.72 -10.77
CA ASP A 146 14.56 19.32 -12.17
C ASP A 146 13.20 19.25 -12.89
N PHE A 147 12.13 19.03 -12.17
CA PHE A 147 10.76 19.06 -12.73
C PHE A 147 10.25 20.48 -12.93
N GLY A 148 10.81 21.49 -12.25
CA GLY A 148 10.16 22.78 -12.11
C GLY A 148 8.87 22.63 -11.31
N GLN A 149 7.78 23.28 -11.73
CA GLN A 149 6.46 23.14 -11.13
C GLN A 149 5.76 21.90 -11.69
N LEU A 150 5.33 20.98 -10.80
CA LEU A 150 4.53 19.81 -11.21
C LEU A 150 3.13 20.25 -11.63
N THR A 151 2.69 19.80 -12.80
CA THR A 151 1.41 20.21 -13.42
C THR A 151 0.45 19.05 -13.62
N TYR A 152 1.00 17.86 -14.00
CA TYR A 152 0.20 16.69 -14.35
C TYR A 152 0.89 15.40 -13.93
N GLY A 153 0.10 14.39 -13.61
CA GLY A 153 0.54 13.02 -13.36
C GLY A 153 -0.44 11.98 -13.85
N GLU A 154 0.06 10.77 -14.03
CA GLU A 154 -0.73 9.57 -14.32
C GLU A 154 -0.25 8.44 -13.43
N CYS A 155 -1.18 7.65 -12.85
CA CYS A 155 -0.85 6.45 -12.11
C CYS A 155 -1.83 5.32 -12.47
N GLU A 156 -1.32 4.09 -12.45
CA GLU A 156 -1.99 2.94 -13.03
C GLU A 156 -1.78 1.69 -12.18
N TYR A 157 -2.87 0.91 -11.99
CA TYR A 157 -2.82 -0.43 -11.41
C TYR A 157 -3.78 -1.34 -12.18
N TRP A 158 -3.24 -2.16 -13.09
CA TRP A 158 -4.03 -2.99 -14.00
C TRP A 158 -3.79 -4.47 -13.75
N HIS A 159 -4.87 -5.22 -13.60
CA HIS A 159 -4.85 -6.67 -13.47
C HIS A 159 -6.07 -7.27 -14.17
N ASP A 160 -5.86 -7.86 -15.33
CA ASP A 160 -6.94 -8.48 -16.10
C ASP A 160 -7.49 -9.73 -15.40
N LEU A 161 -8.75 -9.68 -14.96
CA LEU A 161 -9.43 -10.80 -14.30
C LEU A 161 -10.03 -11.80 -15.30
N ASP A 162 -10.10 -11.49 -16.59
CA ASP A 162 -10.46 -12.47 -17.62
C ASP A 162 -9.31 -13.45 -17.86
N ASN A 163 -8.07 -13.06 -17.60
CA ASN A 163 -6.93 -13.96 -17.63
C ASN A 163 -6.97 -14.93 -16.43
N PRO A 164 -7.13 -16.24 -16.64
CA PRO A 164 -7.18 -17.22 -15.55
C PRO A 164 -5.89 -17.30 -14.72
N ASN A 165 -4.77 -16.88 -15.28
CA ASN A 165 -3.46 -16.83 -14.63
C ASN A 165 -3.17 -15.48 -13.95
N SER A 166 -4.12 -14.56 -13.91
CA SER A 166 -3.96 -13.28 -13.24
C SER A 166 -3.54 -13.46 -11.77
N ASN A 167 -2.46 -12.80 -11.38
CA ASN A 167 -1.96 -12.83 -10.01
C ASN A 167 -3.03 -12.37 -9.00
N LEU A 168 -3.76 -11.31 -9.30
CA LEU A 168 -4.81 -10.78 -8.42
C LEU A 168 -5.93 -11.80 -8.19
N ARG A 169 -6.29 -12.57 -9.23
CA ARG A 169 -7.28 -13.65 -9.13
C ARG A 169 -6.83 -14.77 -8.18
N GLN A 170 -5.53 -15.09 -8.19
CA GLN A 170 -4.94 -16.08 -7.28
C GLN A 170 -4.86 -15.54 -5.86
N VAL A 171 -4.51 -14.27 -5.70
CA VAL A 171 -4.46 -13.56 -4.41
C VAL A 171 -5.84 -13.53 -3.75
N ASP A 172 -6.90 -13.18 -4.49
CA ASP A 172 -8.27 -13.19 -3.96
C ASP A 172 -8.71 -14.57 -3.49
N ARG A 173 -8.40 -15.62 -4.27
CA ARG A 173 -8.65 -16.99 -3.84
C ARG A 173 -7.93 -17.35 -2.54
N ALA A 174 -6.67 -16.95 -2.41
CA ALA A 174 -5.88 -17.22 -1.22
C ALA A 174 -6.40 -16.45 0.00
N ARG A 175 -6.85 -15.20 -0.18
CA ARG A 175 -7.42 -14.36 0.89
C ARG A 175 -8.70 -14.94 1.48
N TRP A 176 -9.63 -15.39 0.62
CA TRP A 176 -10.91 -15.95 1.05
C TRP A 176 -10.82 -17.44 1.43
N GLY A 177 -9.81 -18.17 0.94
CA GLY A 177 -9.61 -19.59 1.24
C GLY A 177 -10.86 -20.41 0.95
N ARG A 178 -11.42 -21.07 1.97
CA ARG A 178 -12.63 -21.92 1.83
C ARG A 178 -13.92 -21.14 1.55
N GLU A 179 -13.95 -19.84 1.86
CA GLU A 179 -15.08 -18.96 1.58
C GLU A 179 -15.09 -18.43 0.15
N TRP A 180 -14.06 -18.72 -0.63
CA TRP A 180 -13.99 -18.30 -2.01
C TRP A 180 -15.12 -18.91 -2.84
N GLY A 181 -15.89 -18.05 -3.48
CA GLY A 181 -17.00 -18.44 -4.35
C GLY A 181 -17.45 -17.26 -5.21
N PRO A 182 -18.47 -17.45 -6.08
CA PRO A 182 -18.99 -16.38 -6.93
C PRO A 182 -19.39 -15.12 -6.14
N ASP A 183 -19.95 -15.28 -4.95
CA ASP A 183 -20.36 -14.19 -4.07
C ASP A 183 -19.18 -13.29 -3.63
N LYS A 184 -17.98 -13.83 -3.52
CA LYS A 184 -16.79 -13.10 -3.05
C LYS A 184 -15.98 -12.43 -4.16
N ARG A 185 -16.44 -12.53 -5.41
CA ARG A 185 -15.79 -11.92 -6.57
C ARG A 185 -16.16 -10.44 -6.71
N GLY A 186 -15.41 -9.74 -7.54
CA GLY A 186 -15.74 -8.39 -7.99
C GLY A 186 -15.44 -7.30 -6.98
N ALA A 187 -14.34 -7.45 -6.24
CA ALA A 187 -13.86 -6.38 -5.36
C ALA A 187 -13.79 -5.04 -6.11
N ILE A 188 -14.18 -3.98 -5.44
CA ILE A 188 -14.19 -2.61 -5.99
C ILE A 188 -12.75 -2.21 -6.36
N PRO A 189 -12.44 -1.92 -7.64
CA PRO A 189 -11.08 -1.57 -8.05
C PRO A 189 -10.51 -0.39 -7.26
N MET A 190 -11.27 0.69 -7.13
CA MET A 190 -10.86 1.90 -6.39
C MET A 190 -10.84 1.74 -4.86
N HIS A 191 -11.22 0.60 -4.28
CA HIS A 191 -11.00 0.29 -2.86
C HIS A 191 -9.64 -0.39 -2.61
N TYR A 192 -8.80 -0.51 -3.63
CA TYR A 192 -7.41 -0.95 -3.52
C TYR A 192 -6.44 0.03 -4.23
N PRO A 193 -6.52 1.35 -3.96
CA PRO A 193 -5.89 2.38 -4.77
C PRO A 193 -4.42 2.63 -4.42
N THR A 194 -3.92 2.08 -3.29
CA THR A 194 -2.70 2.55 -2.65
C THR A 194 -1.48 2.42 -3.54
N HIS A 195 -1.35 1.33 -4.32
CA HIS A 195 -0.21 1.13 -5.22
C HIS A 195 -0.09 2.21 -6.30
N ALA A 196 -1.20 2.71 -6.82
CA ALA A 196 -1.19 3.80 -7.79
C ALA A 196 -1.13 5.19 -7.11
N THR A 197 -2.08 5.46 -6.20
CA THR A 197 -2.21 6.77 -5.55
C THR A 197 -0.97 7.16 -4.76
N ALA A 198 -0.31 6.19 -4.09
CA ALA A 198 0.87 6.45 -3.29
C ALA A 198 2.02 7.05 -4.11
N SER A 199 2.24 6.60 -5.36
CA SER A 199 3.27 7.17 -6.22
C SER A 199 3.11 8.68 -6.39
N MET A 200 1.89 9.14 -6.66
CA MET A 200 1.61 10.56 -6.89
C MET A 200 1.68 11.39 -5.60
N VAL A 201 1.01 10.93 -4.55
CA VAL A 201 0.97 11.64 -3.26
C VAL A 201 2.37 11.74 -2.64
N ASP A 202 3.14 10.63 -2.68
CA ASP A 202 4.49 10.57 -2.12
C ASP A 202 5.50 11.39 -2.94
N ILE A 203 5.46 11.33 -4.27
CA ILE A 203 6.38 12.10 -5.12
C ILE A 203 6.04 13.59 -5.09
N MET A 204 4.75 13.95 -5.24
CA MET A 204 4.31 15.35 -5.28
C MET A 204 4.30 16.02 -3.89
N GLN A 205 4.50 15.27 -2.80
CA GLN A 205 4.45 15.74 -1.41
C GLN A 205 3.20 16.59 -1.13
N THR A 206 2.04 16.10 -1.60
CA THR A 206 0.77 16.78 -1.50
C THR A 206 -0.37 15.77 -1.35
N ARG A 207 -1.60 16.23 -1.23
CA ARG A 207 -2.79 15.38 -1.12
C ARG A 207 -3.76 15.60 -2.26
N VAL A 208 -4.65 14.66 -2.47
CA VAL A 208 -5.81 14.83 -3.35
C VAL A 208 -6.84 15.69 -2.62
N ALA A 209 -7.28 16.78 -3.24
CA ALA A 209 -8.28 17.69 -2.68
C ALA A 209 -9.71 17.31 -3.11
N SER A 210 -9.88 16.89 -4.36
CA SER A 210 -11.16 16.42 -4.90
C SER A 210 -10.95 15.44 -6.04
N VAL A 211 -11.98 14.64 -6.33
CA VAL A 211 -11.97 13.61 -7.37
C VAL A 211 -13.27 13.60 -8.17
N SER A 212 -13.15 13.32 -9.46
CA SER A 212 -14.24 12.95 -10.36
C SER A 212 -13.88 11.64 -11.04
N ALA A 213 -14.79 10.65 -11.05
CA ALA A 213 -14.49 9.32 -11.58
C ALA A 213 -15.66 8.72 -12.36
N LEU A 214 -15.33 7.85 -13.31
CA LEU A 214 -16.28 7.06 -14.07
C LEU A 214 -15.91 5.57 -14.00
N GLY A 215 -16.94 4.72 -13.96
CA GLY A 215 -16.80 3.27 -13.98
C GLY A 215 -17.28 2.67 -15.29
N TYR A 216 -16.61 1.63 -15.75
CA TYR A 216 -17.02 0.81 -16.88
C TYR A 216 -17.69 -0.48 -16.40
N GLN A 217 -18.89 -0.73 -16.90
CA GLN A 217 -19.62 -1.97 -16.69
C GLN A 217 -19.74 -2.73 -18.02
N ARG A 218 -19.40 -4.01 -18.02
CA ARG A 218 -19.58 -4.90 -19.15
C ARG A 218 -21.07 -5.30 -19.28
N PRO A 219 -21.67 -5.36 -20.48
CA PRO A 219 -23.05 -5.77 -20.65
C PRO A 219 -23.34 -7.22 -20.21
N ASP A 220 -22.36 -8.11 -20.38
CA ASP A 220 -22.39 -9.55 -20.04
C ASP A 220 -21.53 -9.86 -18.80
N GLU A 221 -21.54 -8.96 -17.81
CA GLU A 221 -20.68 -9.09 -16.61
C GLU A 221 -21.05 -10.33 -15.79
N ASP A 222 -20.02 -11.11 -15.44
CA ASP A 222 -20.11 -12.35 -14.69
C ASP A 222 -19.28 -12.34 -13.39
N TRP A 223 -18.56 -11.26 -13.15
CA TRP A 223 -17.64 -11.14 -12.01
C TRP A 223 -18.00 -9.99 -11.07
N PHE A 224 -18.40 -8.83 -11.62
CA PHE A 224 -18.78 -7.63 -10.88
C PHE A 224 -20.30 -7.51 -10.83
N LEU A 225 -20.90 -7.99 -9.73
CA LEU A 225 -22.35 -8.14 -9.61
C LEU A 225 -22.88 -7.31 -8.43
N ARG A 226 -23.96 -6.55 -8.70
CA ARG A 226 -24.63 -5.72 -7.67
C ARG A 226 -25.10 -6.51 -6.47
N ASP A 227 -25.56 -7.72 -6.67
CA ASP A 227 -26.15 -8.59 -5.64
C ASP A 227 -25.13 -9.52 -4.98
N ALA A 228 -23.83 -9.38 -5.30
CA ALA A 228 -22.74 -10.08 -4.64
C ALA A 228 -22.22 -9.30 -3.42
N TYR A 229 -21.33 -9.88 -2.63
CA TYR A 229 -20.77 -9.31 -1.40
C TYR A 229 -20.24 -7.87 -1.58
N TRP A 230 -19.61 -7.58 -2.71
CA TRP A 230 -19.01 -6.28 -2.98
C TRP A 230 -20.01 -5.23 -3.45
N GLY A 231 -21.19 -5.62 -3.91
CA GLY A 231 -22.21 -4.71 -4.45
C GLY A 231 -21.73 -3.86 -5.64
N ASN A 232 -20.65 -4.28 -6.29
CA ASN A 232 -19.93 -3.53 -7.30
C ASN A 232 -20.30 -3.99 -8.70
N VAL A 233 -20.48 -3.04 -9.62
CA VAL A 233 -20.77 -3.28 -11.03
C VAL A 233 -19.65 -2.83 -11.98
N PHE A 234 -18.60 -2.19 -11.46
CA PHE A 234 -17.53 -1.65 -12.27
C PHE A 234 -16.31 -2.58 -12.29
N GLY A 235 -15.98 -3.07 -13.50
CA GLY A 235 -14.74 -3.81 -13.72
C GLY A 235 -13.52 -2.91 -13.92
N ASN A 236 -13.73 -1.67 -14.36
CA ASN A 236 -12.70 -0.65 -14.51
C ASN A 236 -13.20 0.67 -13.93
N GLU A 237 -12.31 1.41 -13.30
CA GLU A 237 -12.60 2.77 -12.84
C GLU A 237 -11.46 3.72 -13.22
N VAL A 238 -11.84 4.91 -13.69
CA VAL A 238 -10.91 5.98 -14.10
C VAL A 238 -11.27 7.24 -13.36
N ALA A 239 -10.29 7.82 -12.65
CA ALA A 239 -10.47 9.03 -11.87
C ALA A 239 -9.56 10.16 -12.33
N LEU A 240 -10.04 11.39 -12.19
CA LEU A 240 -9.27 12.62 -12.26
C LEU A 240 -9.22 13.24 -10.87
N TYR A 241 -8.01 13.39 -10.35
CA TYR A 241 -7.71 14.00 -9.07
C TYR A 241 -7.30 15.46 -9.27
N ARG A 242 -7.85 16.36 -8.48
CA ARG A 242 -7.29 17.69 -8.26
C ARG A 242 -6.41 17.61 -7.00
N MET A 243 -5.12 17.82 -7.17
CA MET A 243 -4.18 17.88 -6.07
C MET A 243 -4.25 19.22 -5.34
N ALA A 244 -3.90 19.26 -4.05
CA ALA A 244 -3.95 20.50 -3.26
C ALA A 244 -2.93 21.56 -3.72
N ASN A 245 -1.86 21.17 -4.43
CA ASN A 245 -0.91 22.08 -5.07
C ASN A 245 -1.35 22.57 -6.47
N GLY A 246 -2.56 22.18 -6.92
CA GLY A 246 -3.13 22.59 -8.21
C GLY A 246 -2.86 21.66 -9.38
N ALA A 247 -1.96 20.70 -9.25
CA ALA A 247 -1.72 19.67 -10.28
C ALA A 247 -2.96 18.78 -10.49
N VAL A 248 -3.06 18.15 -11.66
CA VAL A 248 -4.09 17.18 -11.99
C VAL A 248 -3.47 15.80 -12.16
N VAL A 249 -4.11 14.76 -11.63
CA VAL A 249 -3.65 13.38 -11.80
C VAL A 249 -4.75 12.51 -12.37
N ARG A 250 -4.42 11.71 -13.39
CA ARG A 250 -5.26 10.63 -13.88
C ARG A 250 -4.88 9.32 -13.17
N HIS A 251 -5.86 8.69 -12.53
CA HIS A 251 -5.68 7.38 -11.91
C HIS A 251 -6.56 6.34 -12.61
N THR A 252 -6.01 5.17 -12.92
CA THR A 252 -6.73 4.07 -13.55
C THR A 252 -6.56 2.76 -12.78
N GLU A 253 -7.69 2.17 -12.40
CA GLU A 253 -7.80 0.84 -11.78
C GLU A 253 -8.56 -0.08 -12.74
N LEU A 254 -7.86 -0.95 -13.47
CA LEU A 254 -8.47 -1.77 -14.53
C LEU A 254 -8.41 -3.26 -14.18
N ARG A 255 -9.59 -3.91 -14.26
CA ARG A 255 -9.76 -5.35 -14.03
C ARG A 255 -10.32 -6.06 -15.27
N ARG A 256 -10.77 -5.30 -16.27
CA ARG A 256 -11.25 -5.74 -17.59
C ARG A 256 -10.40 -5.07 -18.66
N VAL A 257 -9.20 -5.60 -18.90
CA VAL A 257 -8.23 -5.00 -19.81
C VAL A 257 -7.41 -6.13 -20.44
N GLY A 258 -7.42 -6.27 -21.75
CA GLY A 258 -6.62 -7.28 -22.46
C GLY A 258 -5.11 -7.01 -22.34
N HIS A 259 -4.59 -7.02 -21.13
CA HIS A 259 -3.20 -6.68 -20.79
C HIS A 259 -2.66 -7.60 -19.69
N PRO A 260 -1.39 -8.02 -19.71
CA PRO A 260 -0.83 -8.94 -18.72
C PRO A 260 -0.78 -8.41 -17.28
N GLY A 261 -0.97 -7.12 -17.10
CA GLY A 261 -0.92 -6.42 -15.82
C GLY A 261 0.12 -5.31 -15.84
N ARG A 262 -0.13 -4.26 -15.04
CA ARG A 262 0.76 -3.11 -14.99
C ARG A 262 0.62 -2.33 -13.69
N GLU A 263 1.73 -1.93 -13.16
CA GLU A 263 1.89 -0.86 -12.20
C GLU A 263 2.85 0.16 -12.81
N GLY A 264 2.42 1.39 -12.97
CA GLY A 264 3.25 2.40 -13.60
C GLY A 264 2.76 3.81 -13.33
N PHE A 265 3.61 4.79 -13.66
CA PHE A 265 3.23 6.18 -13.56
C PHE A 265 4.01 7.06 -14.53
N ARG A 266 3.44 8.24 -14.82
CA ARG A 266 4.07 9.32 -15.55
C ARG A 266 3.90 10.61 -14.79
N LEU A 267 4.92 11.48 -14.82
CA LEU A 267 4.93 12.73 -14.09
C LEU A 267 5.47 13.85 -14.98
N PHE A 268 4.78 14.99 -14.98
CA PHE A 268 5.10 16.11 -15.85
C PHE A 268 5.18 17.41 -15.04
N GLY A 269 6.28 18.10 -15.22
CA GLY A 269 6.50 19.44 -14.69
C GLY A 269 6.79 20.45 -15.82
N THR A 270 7.03 21.68 -15.45
CA THR A 270 7.32 22.76 -16.41
C THR A 270 8.69 22.64 -17.07
N GLU A 271 9.64 21.93 -16.43
CA GLU A 271 11.02 21.81 -16.89
C GLU A 271 11.41 20.35 -17.22
N GLY A 272 10.83 19.38 -16.54
CA GLY A 272 11.14 17.97 -16.72
C GLY A 272 9.92 17.05 -16.61
N SER A 273 10.08 15.84 -17.13
CA SER A 273 9.09 14.77 -17.08
C SER A 273 9.73 13.42 -16.82
N PHE A 274 8.97 12.53 -16.19
CA PHE A 274 9.37 11.14 -15.98
C PHE A 274 8.29 10.19 -16.48
N LEU A 275 8.70 9.15 -17.20
CA LEU A 275 7.81 8.14 -17.72
C LEU A 275 8.30 6.76 -17.26
N TRP A 276 7.40 6.02 -16.65
CA TRP A 276 7.60 4.60 -16.37
C TRP A 276 6.46 3.80 -17.00
N ASP A 277 6.75 3.21 -18.14
CA ASP A 277 5.83 2.43 -18.97
C ASP A 277 6.53 1.22 -19.60
N GLU A 278 5.92 0.58 -20.62
CA GLU A 278 6.48 -0.60 -21.30
C GLU A 278 7.83 -0.31 -21.96
N GLY A 279 8.12 0.94 -22.25
CA GLY A 279 9.42 1.40 -22.76
C GLY A 279 10.49 1.55 -21.66
N GLY A 280 10.17 1.20 -20.41
CA GLY A 280 11.06 1.36 -19.25
C GLY A 280 11.02 2.78 -18.67
N CYS A 281 12.04 3.11 -17.88
CA CYS A 281 12.16 4.41 -17.22
C CYS A 281 12.84 5.41 -18.12
N ARG A 282 12.20 6.58 -18.32
CA ARG A 282 12.73 7.64 -19.19
C ARG A 282 12.54 9.00 -18.54
N TRP A 283 13.54 9.86 -18.74
CA TRP A 283 13.51 11.26 -18.37
C TRP A 283 13.39 12.13 -19.60
N GLY A 284 12.52 13.11 -19.57
CA GLY A 284 12.29 14.05 -20.68
C GLY A 284 12.47 15.50 -20.24
N THR A 285 13.00 16.30 -21.15
CA THR A 285 13.06 17.77 -21.10
C THR A 285 12.54 18.33 -22.41
N ARG A 286 12.57 19.64 -22.60
CA ARG A 286 12.24 20.27 -23.91
C ARG A 286 13.18 19.83 -25.04
N GLU A 287 14.38 19.33 -24.72
CA GLU A 287 15.38 18.90 -25.68
C GLU A 287 15.16 17.47 -26.18
N GLY A 288 14.44 16.65 -25.42
CA GLY A 288 14.13 15.27 -25.80
C GLY A 288 13.87 14.35 -24.62
N VAL A 289 13.72 13.05 -24.91
CA VAL A 289 13.45 11.99 -23.95
C VAL A 289 14.52 10.91 -24.05
N ALA A 290 15.14 10.53 -22.93
CA ALA A 290 16.17 9.51 -22.85
C ALA A 290 15.88 8.47 -21.75
N ALA A 291 16.34 7.23 -21.96
CA ALA A 291 16.30 6.18 -20.94
C ALA A 291 17.18 6.57 -19.74
N VAL A 292 16.75 6.20 -18.54
CA VAL A 292 17.49 6.46 -17.30
C VAL A 292 17.57 5.22 -16.43
N ASP A 293 18.70 5.08 -15.73
CA ASP A 293 18.85 4.09 -14.66
C ASP A 293 18.36 4.69 -13.34
N VAL A 294 17.20 4.21 -12.89
CA VAL A 294 16.58 4.67 -11.64
C VAL A 294 17.23 4.07 -10.39
N ASN A 295 18.01 2.99 -10.52
CA ASN A 295 18.63 2.33 -9.37
C ASN A 295 19.71 3.18 -8.71
N ILE A 296 20.25 4.16 -9.41
CA ILE A 296 21.20 5.14 -8.83
C ILE A 296 20.58 5.96 -7.67
N ALA A 297 19.25 6.01 -7.59
CA ALA A 297 18.51 6.76 -6.58
C ALA A 297 18.13 5.94 -5.35
N ARG A 298 18.54 4.67 -5.29
CA ARG A 298 18.27 3.84 -4.11
C ARG A 298 19.14 4.26 -2.93
N GLU A 299 18.51 4.42 -1.78
CA GLU A 299 19.21 4.66 -0.53
C GLU A 299 19.99 3.42 -0.10
N PRO A 300 21.15 3.57 0.60
CA PRO A 300 21.90 2.44 1.10
C PRO A 300 21.10 1.70 2.20
N LEU A 301 21.21 0.38 2.20
CA LEU A 301 20.66 -0.50 3.25
C LEU A 301 21.81 -1.13 4.08
N PRO A 302 21.53 -1.56 5.31
CA PRO A 302 22.44 -2.43 6.04
C PRO A 302 22.85 -3.64 5.17
N PRO A 303 24.11 -4.08 5.22
CA PRO A 303 24.61 -5.15 4.33
C PRO A 303 23.79 -6.44 4.36
N ALA A 304 23.25 -6.81 5.54
CA ALA A 304 22.42 -7.98 5.70
C ALA A 304 21.08 -7.90 4.94
N LEU A 305 20.52 -6.70 4.77
CA LEU A 305 19.31 -6.47 3.98
C LEU A 305 19.64 -6.22 2.50
N ALA A 306 20.75 -5.59 2.19
CA ALA A 306 21.18 -5.34 0.81
C ALA A 306 21.43 -6.63 0.03
N ALA A 307 21.78 -7.72 0.71
CA ALA A 307 21.95 -9.05 0.13
C ALA A 307 20.65 -9.72 -0.33
N ASN A 308 19.51 -9.34 0.26
CA ASN A 308 18.17 -9.84 -0.08
C ASN A 308 17.16 -8.70 -0.02
N LEU A 309 16.89 -8.09 -1.16
CA LEU A 309 15.94 -6.97 -1.24
C LEU A 309 14.47 -7.41 -1.16
N GLY A 310 14.18 -8.71 -1.32
CA GLY A 310 12.82 -9.23 -1.34
C GLY A 310 12.04 -8.89 -2.62
N GLY A 311 10.72 -9.02 -2.57
CA GLY A 311 9.81 -8.82 -3.69
C GLY A 311 9.52 -7.34 -4.05
N HIS A 312 8.58 -7.14 -4.98
CA HIS A 312 8.10 -5.83 -5.45
C HIS A 312 9.24 -4.88 -5.88
N GLY A 313 10.15 -5.39 -6.75
CA GLY A 313 11.27 -4.58 -7.21
C GLY A 313 12.29 -4.24 -6.10
N GLY A 314 12.36 -5.06 -5.04
CA GLY A 314 13.27 -4.86 -3.92
C GLY A 314 12.74 -3.96 -2.80
N SER A 315 11.47 -3.60 -2.80
CA SER A 315 10.89 -2.68 -1.79
C SER A 315 10.78 -3.27 -0.39
N HIS A 316 10.73 -4.62 -0.26
CA HIS A 316 10.48 -5.25 1.05
C HIS A 316 11.58 -4.94 2.08
N ALA A 317 12.85 -4.98 1.68
CA ALA A 317 13.97 -4.68 2.57
C ALA A 317 13.92 -3.22 3.06
N TYR A 318 13.55 -2.28 2.20
CA TYR A 318 13.39 -0.87 2.56
C TYR A 318 12.23 -0.64 3.52
N LEU A 319 11.09 -1.31 3.32
CA LEU A 319 9.95 -1.26 4.23
C LEU A 319 10.32 -1.76 5.63
N VAL A 320 11.01 -2.89 5.70
CA VAL A 320 11.49 -3.46 6.98
C VAL A 320 12.47 -2.50 7.65
N HIS A 321 13.44 -1.96 6.88
CA HIS A 321 14.42 -1.04 7.42
C HIS A 321 13.79 0.25 7.95
N GLU A 322 12.88 0.84 7.21
CA GLU A 322 12.18 2.06 7.64
C GLU A 322 11.37 1.83 8.92
N PHE A 323 10.58 0.76 8.99
CA PHE A 323 9.76 0.48 10.17
C PHE A 323 10.62 0.25 11.41
N VAL A 324 11.63 -0.62 11.31
CA VAL A 324 12.52 -0.95 12.45
C VAL A 324 13.30 0.27 12.91
N SER A 325 13.87 1.04 11.98
CA SER A 325 14.61 2.27 12.28
C SER A 325 13.71 3.33 12.93
N ALA A 326 12.51 3.55 12.38
CA ALA A 326 11.56 4.50 12.96
C ALA A 326 11.19 4.15 14.40
N CYS A 327 10.92 2.86 14.69
CA CYS A 327 10.63 2.41 16.05
C CYS A 327 11.85 2.57 16.99
N ALA A 328 13.04 2.15 16.55
CA ALA A 328 14.24 2.21 17.38
C ALA A 328 14.72 3.64 17.66
N GLU A 329 14.45 4.57 16.77
CA GLU A 329 14.82 6.00 16.84
C GLU A 329 13.70 6.86 17.46
N GLY A 330 12.50 6.32 17.64
CA GLY A 330 11.34 7.06 18.17
C GLY A 330 10.85 8.17 17.23
N ARG A 331 11.01 8.02 15.92
CA ARG A 331 10.56 8.98 14.90
C ARG A 331 9.37 8.48 14.12
N GLN A 332 8.63 9.39 13.51
CA GLN A 332 7.57 9.00 12.58
C GLN A 332 8.17 8.24 11.39
N PRO A 333 7.57 7.10 10.99
CA PRO A 333 7.93 6.44 9.75
C PRO A 333 7.45 7.28 8.56
N ARG A 334 8.11 7.13 7.43
CA ARG A 334 7.76 7.86 6.20
C ARG A 334 6.29 7.70 5.81
N ILE A 335 5.77 6.48 5.85
CA ILE A 335 4.37 6.21 5.50
C ILE A 335 3.55 6.06 6.80
N HIS A 336 3.50 7.12 7.58
CA HIS A 336 2.70 7.18 8.80
C HIS A 336 1.18 7.16 8.50
N VAL A 337 0.35 7.07 9.53
CA VAL A 337 -1.10 6.89 9.38
C VAL A 337 -1.79 7.97 8.54
N TRP A 338 -1.35 9.23 8.62
CA TRP A 338 -1.90 10.32 7.80
C TRP A 338 -1.59 10.14 6.32
N GLN A 339 -0.38 9.67 5.98
CA GLN A 339 -0.04 9.34 4.60
C GLN A 339 -0.83 8.11 4.12
N ALA A 340 -1.00 7.10 4.98
CA ALA A 340 -1.84 5.94 4.67
C ALA A 340 -3.28 6.34 4.31
N ALA A 341 -3.86 7.28 5.07
CA ALA A 341 -5.19 7.83 4.79
C ALA A 341 -5.22 8.61 3.46
N ARG A 342 -4.18 9.40 3.16
CA ARG A 342 -4.05 10.13 1.89
C ARG A 342 -3.87 9.22 0.67
N PHE A 343 -3.31 8.03 0.85
CA PHE A 343 -3.19 7.04 -0.22
C PHE A 343 -4.51 6.31 -0.47
N MET A 344 -5.31 6.08 0.58
CA MET A 344 -6.51 5.26 0.52
C MET A 344 -7.78 6.06 0.19
N ALA A 345 -8.00 7.19 0.85
CA ALA A 345 -9.26 7.94 0.75
C ALA A 345 -9.61 8.39 -0.68
N PRO A 346 -8.67 8.82 -1.54
CA PRO A 346 -8.99 9.21 -2.92
C PRO A 346 -9.67 8.13 -3.73
N GLY A 347 -9.28 6.87 -3.56
CA GLY A 347 -9.92 5.74 -4.25
C GLY A 347 -11.34 5.47 -3.74
N ILE A 348 -11.55 5.52 -2.43
CA ILE A 348 -12.88 5.34 -1.83
C ILE A 348 -13.84 6.41 -2.39
N VAL A 349 -13.41 7.67 -2.39
CA VAL A 349 -14.21 8.79 -2.91
C VAL A 349 -14.37 8.72 -4.43
N ALA A 350 -13.37 8.17 -5.16
CA ALA A 350 -13.48 7.94 -6.60
C ALA A 350 -14.61 6.96 -6.93
N HIS A 351 -14.71 5.85 -6.21
CA HIS A 351 -15.83 4.92 -6.39
C HIS A 351 -17.18 5.57 -6.11
N GLN A 352 -17.29 6.37 -5.03
CA GLN A 352 -18.50 7.13 -4.73
C GLN A 352 -18.87 8.12 -5.84
N SER A 353 -17.87 8.80 -6.44
CA SER A 353 -18.05 9.68 -7.58
C SER A 353 -18.53 8.91 -8.82
N ALA A 354 -17.94 7.75 -9.12
CA ALA A 354 -18.34 6.90 -10.24
C ALA A 354 -19.81 6.43 -10.12
N LEU A 355 -20.25 6.05 -8.92
CA LEU A 355 -21.65 5.70 -8.63
C LEU A 355 -22.62 6.87 -8.83
N ARG A 356 -22.13 8.11 -8.77
CA ARG A 356 -22.89 9.36 -8.98
C ARG A 356 -22.67 9.96 -10.38
N GLY A 357 -22.18 9.16 -11.33
CA GLY A 357 -22.00 9.60 -12.72
C GLY A 357 -20.89 10.64 -12.94
N GLY A 358 -19.86 10.64 -12.08
CA GLY A 358 -18.70 11.52 -12.21
C GLY A 358 -18.78 12.82 -11.42
N GLU A 359 -19.73 12.94 -10.48
CA GLU A 359 -19.86 14.10 -9.60
C GLU A 359 -18.51 14.40 -8.91
N PRO A 360 -17.99 15.64 -9.00
CA PRO A 360 -16.78 16.03 -8.26
C PRO A 360 -17.04 16.01 -6.75
N LEU A 361 -16.26 15.19 -6.02
CA LEU A 361 -16.40 15.04 -4.57
C LEU A 361 -15.13 15.48 -3.85
N PRO A 362 -15.22 16.14 -2.68
CA PRO A 362 -14.07 16.45 -1.85
C PRO A 362 -13.50 15.19 -1.21
N VAL A 363 -12.16 15.12 -1.09
CA VAL A 363 -11.47 14.06 -0.38
C VAL A 363 -11.16 14.52 1.04
N PRO A 364 -11.53 13.75 2.09
CA PRO A 364 -11.20 14.07 3.46
C PRO A 364 -9.68 14.21 3.69
N ASP A 365 -9.30 15.08 4.64
CA ASP A 365 -7.93 15.26 5.10
C ASP A 365 -7.88 15.23 6.63
N TRP A 366 -7.00 14.42 7.17
CA TRP A 366 -6.81 14.27 8.62
C TRP A 366 -5.68 15.13 9.19
N GLY A 367 -5.10 16.02 8.36
CA GLY A 367 -3.98 16.89 8.76
C GLY A 367 -2.64 16.16 8.79
N GLU A 368 -1.76 16.61 9.68
CA GLU A 368 -0.39 16.10 9.84
C GLU A 368 -0.18 15.54 11.26
N PRO A 369 0.87 14.70 11.47
CA PRO A 369 1.30 14.36 12.81
C PRO A 369 1.60 15.65 13.60
N ARG A 370 1.30 15.63 14.89
CA ARG A 370 1.77 16.72 15.77
C ARG A 370 3.30 16.68 15.84
N ALA A 371 3.91 17.84 15.70
CA ALA A 371 5.36 18.01 15.85
C ALA A 371 5.82 17.63 17.26
#